data_62124e9457926e33e177f9926a58aed6
#
_entry.id   62124e9457926e33e177f9926a58aed6
#
_cell.length_a   1.000
_cell.length_b   1.000
_cell.length_c   1.000
_cell.angle_alpha   90.00
_cell.angle_beta   90.00
_cell.angle_gamma   90.00
#
_symmetry.space_group_name_H-M   'P 1'
#
loop_
_entity.id
_entity.type
_entity.pdbx_description
1 polymer ?
#
loop_
_entity_poly.entity_id
_entity_poly.type
_entity_poly.pdbx_seq_one_letter_code
_entity_poly.pdbx_strand_id
1 'polypeptide(L)'
;MRLTASDIFGLYRPTECPLRVYLRQQGVKESEPSAFERILETLGERHELEHLAALGPYEDLSAVPADQRAQRTADAIRNRVPAIYQGEFAFDAALGGVPVTIVGRPDFLVLDGDGYVIRDSKLSLRVDEEHHIDITLQLQLYGWLYEQAAGAPAKRLQVHAGKGDIVDVPYDGGTAALAELARILALKRLGAEPYEPLGWTKCSGCGYYGRCWPPAKARQDVSLVMEVDQGLARRLHADGIESAQQLASGFDAQRLGQLKRPWGDREQKVGKKAEKILLYAEVLATGKERVLGPATIPAHENYVMFDLEGMPPHLDELDKIYLWGMQVYGKRPSAFNGVTAGFGPDGDREGWSGFLGAAAKIFAEYGDIPFVHWHHYEKTHVSQYVDRYGDPDGAAARVLKNLLDLLPITKRTIALPLPSYSLKVVEKYVGFKRKQDEYGGDWAMAQFILATETEDEAERNARMAEILKYNEEDLAATWAVLEWLRGKGGLLSRSASDRGGLGIQKGG
;
A
#
# COMPACT_ATOMS: atom_id res chain seq x y z
N MET A 1 25.96 13.09 -17.20
CA MET A 1 24.56 12.71 -16.87
C MET A 1 24.18 13.43 -15.59
N ARG A 2 22.94 13.94 -15.47
CA ARG A 2 22.45 14.57 -14.23
C ARG A 2 21.76 13.52 -13.36
N LEU A 3 22.09 13.51 -12.07
CA LEU A 3 21.47 12.68 -11.03
C LEU A 3 20.92 13.57 -9.93
N THR A 4 19.79 13.20 -9.34
CA THR A 4 19.09 14.02 -8.34
C THR A 4 18.59 13.16 -7.17
N ALA A 5 18.23 13.79 -6.07
CA ALA A 5 17.52 13.12 -4.97
C ALA A 5 16.20 12.49 -5.43
N SER A 6 15.52 13.09 -6.43
CA SER A 6 14.31 12.51 -7.02
C SER A 6 14.56 11.17 -7.73
N ASP A 7 15.80 10.86 -8.14
CA ASP A 7 16.13 9.55 -8.69
C ASP A 7 16.10 8.46 -7.61
N ILE A 8 16.52 8.79 -6.37
CA ILE A 8 16.40 7.90 -5.20
C ILE A 8 14.93 7.63 -4.92
N PHE A 9 14.13 8.70 -4.77
CA PHE A 9 12.68 8.57 -4.61
C PHE A 9 12.05 7.72 -5.73
N GLY A 10 12.43 7.97 -6.98
CA GLY A 10 11.93 7.25 -8.14
C GLY A 10 12.24 5.76 -8.16
N LEU A 11 13.34 5.32 -7.51
CA LEU A 11 13.65 3.90 -7.35
C LEU A 11 12.79 3.24 -6.28
N TYR A 12 12.56 3.92 -5.14
CA TYR A 12 11.93 3.34 -3.94
C TYR A 12 10.42 3.51 -3.87
N ARG A 13 9.82 4.45 -4.60
CA ARG A 13 8.40 4.77 -4.49
C ARG A 13 7.59 4.52 -5.77
N PRO A 14 6.38 3.94 -5.66
CA PRO A 14 5.68 3.47 -4.45
C PRO A 14 6.31 2.24 -3.80
N THR A 15 7.21 1.56 -4.49
CA THR A 15 8.00 0.42 -4.01
C THR A 15 9.29 0.35 -4.81
N GLU A 16 10.34 -0.27 -4.26
CA GLU A 16 11.60 -0.44 -4.97
C GLU A 16 11.39 -1.15 -6.31
N CYS A 17 11.79 -0.49 -7.40
CA CYS A 17 11.60 -1.00 -8.75
C CYS A 17 12.71 -0.55 -9.72
N PRO A 18 13.72 -1.38 -10.00
CA PRO A 18 14.75 -1.14 -11.02
C PRO A 18 14.18 -0.85 -12.42
N LEU A 19 13.11 -1.55 -12.80
CA LEU A 19 12.44 -1.32 -14.09
C LEU A 19 11.89 0.10 -14.22
N ARG A 20 11.38 0.70 -13.13
CA ARG A 20 10.88 2.09 -13.15
C ARG A 20 11.99 3.08 -13.49
N VAL A 21 13.18 2.90 -12.91
CA VAL A 21 14.37 3.73 -13.22
C VAL A 21 14.75 3.62 -14.70
N TYR A 22 14.77 2.40 -15.22
CA TYR A 22 15.04 2.14 -16.64
C TYR A 22 14.00 2.82 -17.54
N LEU A 23 12.71 2.63 -17.29
CA LEU A 23 11.63 3.20 -18.10
C LEU A 23 11.65 4.73 -18.12
N ARG A 24 11.87 5.37 -16.96
CA ARG A 24 12.04 6.82 -16.88
C ARG A 24 13.23 7.31 -17.73
N GLN A 25 14.35 6.60 -17.69
CA GLN A 25 15.53 6.92 -18.50
C GLN A 25 15.25 6.76 -20.01
N GLN A 26 14.37 5.82 -20.40
CA GLN A 26 13.95 5.65 -21.80
C GLN A 26 12.89 6.66 -22.22
N GLY A 27 12.48 7.58 -21.35
CA GLY A 27 11.46 8.59 -21.65
C GLY A 27 10.02 8.04 -21.70
N VAL A 28 9.78 6.83 -21.19
CA VAL A 28 8.44 6.27 -21.07
C VAL A 28 7.68 7.05 -19.99
N LYS A 29 6.53 7.64 -20.35
CA LYS A 29 5.72 8.42 -19.42
C LYS A 29 4.95 7.51 -18.47
N GLU A 30 4.85 7.94 -17.22
CA GLU A 30 3.94 7.39 -16.23
C GLU A 30 2.49 7.83 -16.54
N SER A 31 1.50 7.10 -16.05
CA SER A 31 0.11 7.57 -16.03
C SER A 31 -0.01 8.82 -15.16
N GLU A 32 -1.07 9.60 -15.41
CA GLU A 32 -1.37 10.76 -14.57
C GLU A 32 -1.58 10.32 -13.10
N PRO A 33 -1.16 11.15 -12.13
CA PRO A 33 -1.40 10.89 -10.72
C PRO A 33 -2.90 10.69 -10.42
N SER A 34 -3.20 9.77 -9.53
CA SER A 34 -4.56 9.56 -9.02
C SER A 34 -5.06 10.80 -8.25
N ALA A 35 -6.35 10.87 -7.99
CA ALA A 35 -6.92 11.93 -7.14
C ALA A 35 -6.29 11.93 -5.75
N PHE A 36 -6.00 10.75 -5.19
CA PHE A 36 -5.36 10.60 -3.89
C PHE A 36 -3.90 11.10 -3.89
N GLU A 37 -3.12 10.75 -4.91
CA GLU A 37 -1.75 11.25 -5.03
C GLU A 37 -1.69 12.78 -5.12
N ARG A 38 -2.60 13.42 -5.87
CA ARG A 38 -2.70 14.88 -5.92
C ARG A 38 -3.05 15.51 -4.57
N ILE A 39 -3.90 14.86 -3.79
CA ILE A 39 -4.22 15.33 -2.43
C ILE A 39 -2.99 15.21 -1.52
N LEU A 40 -2.26 14.11 -1.59
CA LEU A 40 -1.02 13.96 -0.82
C LEU A 40 0.02 15.02 -1.19
N GLU A 41 0.15 15.39 -2.46
CA GLU A 41 1.00 16.49 -2.91
C GLU A 41 0.55 17.82 -2.26
N THR A 42 -0.74 18.15 -2.31
CA THR A 42 -1.29 19.37 -1.70
C THR A 42 -1.09 19.42 -0.18
N LEU A 43 -1.31 18.30 0.51
CA LEU A 43 -1.06 18.19 1.95
C LEU A 43 0.43 18.34 2.29
N GLY A 44 1.31 17.77 1.46
CA GLY A 44 2.77 17.91 1.59
C GLY A 44 3.22 19.35 1.44
N GLU A 45 2.74 20.05 0.42
CA GLU A 45 3.03 21.47 0.20
C GLU A 45 2.54 22.32 1.37
N ARG A 46 1.34 22.08 1.90
CA ARG A 46 0.80 22.78 3.06
C ARG A 46 1.68 22.59 4.30
N HIS A 47 2.01 21.35 4.61
CA HIS A 47 2.87 20.99 5.74
C HIS A 47 4.25 21.65 5.65
N GLU A 48 4.84 21.73 4.45
CA GLU A 48 6.09 22.44 4.18
C GLU A 48 5.96 23.95 4.42
N LEU A 49 4.89 24.59 3.91
CA LEU A 49 4.66 26.03 4.05
C LEU A 49 4.31 26.43 5.49
N GLU A 50 3.60 25.61 6.24
CA GLU A 50 3.35 25.82 7.68
C GLU A 50 4.67 25.82 8.46
N HIS A 51 5.57 24.90 8.15
CA HIS A 51 6.90 24.87 8.75
C HIS A 51 7.73 26.09 8.35
N LEU A 52 7.71 26.51 7.09
CA LEU A 52 8.38 27.70 6.59
C LEU A 52 7.95 28.95 7.38
N ALA A 53 6.64 29.10 7.60
CA ALA A 53 6.09 30.23 8.36
C ALA A 53 6.59 30.27 9.82
N ALA A 54 6.93 29.14 10.40
CA ALA A 54 7.44 29.04 11.77
C ALA A 54 8.95 29.34 11.89
N LEU A 55 9.72 29.36 10.78
CA LEU A 55 11.18 29.55 10.82
C LEU A 55 11.64 31.00 11.00
N GLY A 56 10.75 32.00 10.92
CA GLY A 56 11.09 33.43 11.01
C GLY A 56 11.60 33.96 9.66
N PRO A 57 12.55 34.96 9.66
CA PRO A 57 13.05 35.54 8.43
C PRO A 57 13.79 34.53 7.56
N TYR A 58 13.46 34.45 6.28
CA TYR A 58 14.08 33.57 5.33
C TYR A 58 14.31 34.21 3.96
N GLU A 59 15.20 33.63 3.14
CA GLU A 59 15.34 33.92 1.72
C GLU A 59 14.68 32.81 0.93
N ASP A 60 13.69 33.18 0.11
CA ASP A 60 12.97 32.25 -0.78
C ASP A 60 13.67 32.15 -2.14
N LEU A 61 14.17 30.95 -2.44
CA LEU A 61 14.82 30.66 -3.72
C LEU A 61 13.93 29.82 -4.66
N SER A 62 12.67 29.58 -4.31
CA SER A 62 11.76 28.73 -5.09
C SER A 62 11.52 29.27 -6.51
N ALA A 63 11.39 30.60 -6.65
CA ALA A 63 11.16 31.27 -7.91
C ALA A 63 12.45 31.64 -8.68
N VAL A 64 13.64 31.41 -8.08
CA VAL A 64 14.92 31.71 -8.75
C VAL A 64 15.14 30.74 -9.91
N PRO A 65 15.56 31.20 -11.12
CA PRO A 65 15.88 30.31 -12.24
C PRO A 65 16.91 29.24 -11.87
N ALA A 66 16.71 28.04 -12.39
CA ALA A 66 17.53 26.87 -12.02
C ALA A 66 19.03 27.04 -12.29
N ASP A 67 19.41 27.80 -13.32
CA ASP A 67 20.80 28.10 -13.69
C ASP A 67 21.48 29.10 -12.73
N GLN A 68 20.70 29.81 -11.89
CA GLN A 68 21.19 30.82 -10.92
C GLN A 68 21.02 30.35 -9.47
N ARG A 69 20.19 29.33 -9.21
CA ARG A 69 19.77 28.95 -7.86
C ARG A 69 20.94 28.45 -7.01
N ALA A 70 21.81 27.60 -7.56
CA ALA A 70 22.99 27.11 -6.84
C ALA A 70 23.92 28.26 -6.40
N GLN A 71 24.13 29.26 -7.28
CA GLN A 71 24.94 30.46 -6.94
C GLN A 71 24.26 31.30 -5.86
N ARG A 72 22.94 31.52 -5.95
CA ARG A 72 22.16 32.26 -4.94
C ARG A 72 22.18 31.55 -3.60
N THR A 73 22.09 30.21 -3.57
CA THR A 73 22.23 29.42 -2.35
C THR A 73 23.60 29.62 -1.70
N ALA A 74 24.69 29.59 -2.49
CA ALA A 74 26.03 29.83 -2.00
C ALA A 74 26.20 31.28 -1.44
N ASP A 75 25.59 32.27 -2.10
CA ASP A 75 25.61 33.66 -1.65
C ASP A 75 24.84 33.82 -0.32
N ALA A 76 23.66 33.22 -0.18
CA ALA A 76 22.85 33.25 1.03
C ALA A 76 23.57 32.58 2.22
N ILE A 77 24.25 31.45 1.98
CA ILE A 77 25.09 30.77 3.00
C ILE A 77 26.24 31.69 3.45
N ARG A 78 26.97 32.32 2.52
CA ARG A 78 28.05 33.23 2.86
C ARG A 78 27.56 34.46 3.64
N ASN A 79 26.38 34.95 3.30
CA ASN A 79 25.75 36.09 3.99
C ASN A 79 25.08 35.69 5.31
N ARG A 80 25.13 34.39 5.69
CA ARG A 80 24.56 33.83 6.92
C ARG A 80 23.06 34.16 7.08
N VAL A 81 22.30 33.98 6.00
CA VAL A 81 20.85 34.18 6.03
C VAL A 81 20.23 33.18 7.03
N PRO A 82 19.35 33.63 7.96
CA PRO A 82 18.82 32.80 9.05
C PRO A 82 18.15 31.50 8.57
N ALA A 83 17.37 31.57 7.49
CA ALA A 83 16.81 30.40 6.82
C ALA A 83 16.79 30.61 5.30
N ILE A 84 17.08 29.55 4.54
CA ILE A 84 17.04 29.54 3.08
C ILE A 84 16.05 28.47 2.67
N TYR A 85 15.01 28.88 1.95
CA TYR A 85 13.96 28.01 1.46
C TYR A 85 14.24 27.57 0.01
N GLN A 86 14.14 26.27 -0.26
CA GLN A 86 14.31 25.67 -1.58
C GLN A 86 15.67 26.00 -2.25
N GLY A 87 16.74 26.01 -1.43
CA GLY A 87 18.11 26.14 -1.90
C GLY A 87 18.52 24.98 -2.81
N GLU A 88 19.50 25.21 -3.71
CA GLU A 88 19.99 24.15 -4.62
C GLU A 88 21.50 24.01 -4.51
N PHE A 89 21.98 22.78 -4.51
CA PHE A 89 23.38 22.41 -4.66
C PHE A 89 23.58 21.64 -5.95
N ALA A 90 24.71 21.87 -6.62
CA ALA A 90 25.15 21.10 -7.77
C ALA A 90 26.65 20.81 -7.67
N PHE A 91 27.05 19.57 -7.89
CA PHE A 91 28.45 19.15 -7.81
C PHE A 91 28.77 18.14 -8.90
N ASP A 92 29.87 18.38 -9.61
CA ASP A 92 30.39 17.46 -10.62
C ASP A 92 31.25 16.38 -9.95
N ALA A 93 30.88 15.13 -10.14
CA ALA A 93 31.52 13.97 -9.54
C ALA A 93 31.78 12.86 -10.56
N ALA A 94 32.46 11.82 -10.14
CA ALA A 94 32.59 10.57 -10.90
C ALA A 94 32.06 9.39 -10.06
N LEU A 95 31.01 8.75 -10.53
CA LEU A 95 30.45 7.55 -9.91
C LEU A 95 30.83 6.32 -10.74
N GLY A 96 31.58 5.39 -10.14
CA GLY A 96 32.10 4.23 -10.87
C GLY A 96 32.92 4.59 -12.12
N GLY A 97 33.62 5.70 -12.08
CA GLY A 97 34.41 6.21 -13.23
C GLY A 97 33.59 6.95 -14.31
N VAL A 98 32.28 7.15 -14.09
CA VAL A 98 31.41 7.87 -15.04
C VAL A 98 31.23 9.31 -14.56
N PRO A 99 31.53 10.34 -15.38
CA PRO A 99 31.26 11.73 -15.04
C PRO A 99 29.75 12.00 -14.91
N VAL A 100 29.35 12.61 -13.80
CA VAL A 100 27.95 12.98 -13.49
C VAL A 100 27.91 14.33 -12.79
N THR A 101 26.82 15.05 -12.98
CA THR A 101 26.46 16.21 -12.14
C THR A 101 25.39 15.77 -11.15
N ILE A 102 25.67 15.83 -9.86
CA ILE A 102 24.74 15.50 -8.79
C ILE A 102 24.09 16.78 -8.30
N VAL A 103 22.76 16.79 -8.21
CA VAL A 103 21.98 17.98 -7.82
C VAL A 103 21.02 17.61 -6.69
N GLY A 104 20.96 18.47 -5.69
CA GLY A 104 20.05 18.36 -4.55
C GLY A 104 19.40 19.69 -4.22
N ARG A 105 18.13 19.60 -3.82
CA ARG A 105 17.32 20.75 -3.45
C ARG A 105 16.58 20.46 -2.16
N PRO A 106 17.24 20.69 -0.99
CA PRO A 106 16.58 20.56 0.30
C PRO A 106 15.53 21.67 0.47
N ASP A 107 14.47 21.35 1.23
CA ASP A 107 13.42 22.32 1.51
C ASP A 107 13.96 23.50 2.31
N PHE A 108 14.78 23.22 3.34
CA PHE A 108 15.29 24.26 4.24
C PHE A 108 16.76 24.08 4.57
N LEU A 109 17.49 25.22 4.60
CA LEU A 109 18.77 25.36 5.27
C LEU A 109 18.56 26.34 6.42
N VAL A 110 18.72 25.91 7.66
CA VAL A 110 18.47 26.71 8.86
C VAL A 110 19.79 27.00 9.57
N LEU A 111 20.12 28.27 9.77
CA LEU A 111 21.38 28.67 10.41
C LEU A 111 21.39 28.24 11.87
N ASP A 112 22.44 27.51 12.27
CA ASP A 112 22.70 27.06 13.64
C ASP A 112 24.16 27.30 14.00
N GLY A 113 24.39 28.31 14.82
CA GLY A 113 25.74 28.72 15.20
C GLY A 113 26.56 29.19 13.98
N ASP A 114 27.61 28.46 13.65
CA ASP A 114 28.55 28.78 12.55
C ASP A 114 28.28 27.99 11.25
N GLY A 115 27.22 27.17 11.21
CA GLY A 115 26.86 26.37 10.04
C GLY A 115 25.35 26.27 9.87
N TYR A 116 24.92 25.36 9.00
CA TYR A 116 23.51 25.14 8.70
C TYR A 116 23.08 23.71 9.06
N VAL A 117 21.84 23.62 9.52
CA VAL A 117 21.05 22.38 9.58
C VAL A 117 20.34 22.25 8.22
N ILE A 118 20.41 21.07 7.64
CA ILE A 118 19.63 20.72 6.44
C ILE A 118 18.36 20.03 6.90
N ARG A 119 17.22 20.51 6.45
CA ARG A 119 15.92 19.99 6.85
C ARG A 119 15.00 19.84 5.65
N ASP A 120 14.23 18.74 5.65
CA ASP A 120 13.25 18.41 4.62
C ASP A 120 11.89 18.14 5.29
N SER A 121 10.79 18.57 4.69
CA SER A 121 9.44 18.28 5.18
C SER A 121 8.89 17.01 4.58
N LYS A 122 8.30 16.14 5.40
CA LYS A 122 7.67 14.90 4.96
C LYS A 122 6.42 14.62 5.78
N LEU A 123 5.33 14.24 5.13
CA LEU A 123 4.09 13.81 5.82
C LEU A 123 4.26 12.50 6.60
N SER A 124 5.35 11.77 6.38
CA SER A 124 5.60 10.51 7.08
C SER A 124 5.78 10.73 8.57
N LEU A 125 5.15 9.87 9.39
CA LEU A 125 5.32 9.86 10.85
C LEU A 125 6.55 9.10 11.32
N ARG A 126 7.10 8.23 10.46
CA ARG A 126 8.30 7.42 10.74
C ARG A 126 9.37 7.78 9.76
N VAL A 127 10.54 8.08 10.28
CA VAL A 127 11.73 8.41 9.49
C VAL A 127 12.83 7.49 10.00
N ASP A 128 12.85 6.26 9.49
CA ASP A 128 13.87 5.26 9.80
C ASP A 128 14.23 4.46 8.52
N GLU A 129 15.37 3.77 8.56
CA GLU A 129 15.87 3.00 7.42
C GLU A 129 15.00 1.78 7.08
N GLU A 130 14.24 1.27 8.03
CA GLU A 130 13.38 0.11 7.80
C GLU A 130 12.13 0.50 6.97
N HIS A 131 11.57 1.69 7.19
CA HIS A 131 10.31 2.11 6.57
C HIS A 131 10.51 3.12 5.45
N HIS A 132 11.52 4.01 5.57
CA HIS A 132 11.72 5.14 4.68
C HIS A 132 13.20 5.38 4.35
N ILE A 133 13.90 4.36 3.88
CA ILE A 133 15.30 4.45 3.44
C ILE A 133 15.51 5.56 2.39
N ASP A 134 14.53 5.81 1.54
CA ASP A 134 14.54 6.87 0.53
C ASP A 134 14.70 8.26 1.15
N ILE A 135 14.03 8.54 2.28
CA ILE A 135 14.14 9.82 3.01
C ILE A 135 15.54 9.95 3.61
N THR A 136 16.05 8.92 4.27
CA THR A 136 17.39 8.91 4.86
C THR A 136 18.47 9.15 3.80
N LEU A 137 18.42 8.42 2.69
CA LEU A 137 19.38 8.58 1.58
C LEU A 137 19.29 9.98 0.94
N GLN A 138 18.08 10.54 0.82
CA GLN A 138 17.88 11.89 0.30
C GLN A 138 18.57 12.93 1.19
N LEU A 139 18.37 12.85 2.51
CA LEU A 139 19.00 13.78 3.46
C LEU A 139 20.52 13.61 3.48
N GLN A 140 21.02 12.37 3.47
CA GLN A 140 22.47 12.10 3.39
C GLN A 140 23.09 12.66 2.10
N LEU A 141 22.37 12.58 0.97
CA LEU A 141 22.81 13.22 -0.27
C LEU A 141 22.88 14.74 -0.16
N TYR A 142 21.89 15.36 0.45
CA TYR A 142 21.90 16.80 0.69
C TYR A 142 23.01 17.22 1.65
N GLY A 143 23.29 16.42 2.69
CA GLY A 143 24.42 16.62 3.60
C GLY A 143 25.76 16.60 2.87
N TRP A 144 25.94 15.61 1.99
CA TRP A 144 27.15 15.50 1.17
C TRP A 144 27.31 16.69 0.21
N LEU A 145 26.25 17.08 -0.49
CA LEU A 145 26.28 18.23 -1.39
C LEU A 145 26.60 19.54 -0.67
N TYR A 146 26.02 19.74 0.53
CA TYR A 146 26.32 20.88 1.36
C TYR A 146 27.81 20.89 1.77
N GLU A 147 28.35 19.74 2.19
CA GLU A 147 29.76 19.62 2.57
C GLU A 147 30.71 19.97 1.40
N GLN A 148 30.38 19.54 0.16
CA GLN A 148 31.15 19.95 -1.01
C GLN A 148 31.07 21.46 -1.28
N ALA A 149 29.92 22.08 -1.04
CA ALA A 149 29.72 23.51 -1.28
C ALA A 149 30.28 24.41 -0.18
N ALA A 150 30.16 24.00 1.09
CA ALA A 150 30.54 24.78 2.27
C ALA A 150 31.95 24.48 2.79
N GLY A 151 32.56 23.36 2.37
CA GLY A 151 33.87 22.89 2.86
C GLY A 151 33.84 22.31 4.28
N ALA A 152 32.64 22.12 4.87
CA ALA A 152 32.42 21.54 6.18
C ALA A 152 31.05 20.82 6.22
N PRO A 153 30.90 19.74 7.02
CA PRO A 153 29.63 19.04 7.12
C PRO A 153 28.53 19.94 7.69
N ALA A 154 27.28 19.63 7.36
CA ALA A 154 26.11 20.25 7.96
C ALA A 154 26.08 20.00 9.47
N LYS A 155 25.50 20.91 10.26
CA LYS A 155 25.38 20.77 11.71
C LYS A 155 24.52 19.55 12.07
N ARG A 156 23.43 19.35 11.37
CA ARG A 156 22.53 18.21 11.48
C ARG A 156 21.78 18.02 10.17
N LEU A 157 21.32 16.80 9.95
CA LEU A 157 20.31 16.48 8.93
C LEU A 157 19.02 16.18 9.66
N GLN A 158 17.91 16.77 9.24
CA GLN A 158 16.64 16.70 9.95
C GLN A 158 15.48 16.50 9.00
N VAL A 159 14.46 15.77 9.46
CA VAL A 159 13.14 15.72 8.84
C VAL A 159 12.14 16.41 9.74
N HIS A 160 11.36 17.33 9.19
CA HIS A 160 10.13 17.82 9.76
C HIS A 160 9.04 16.83 9.39
N ALA A 161 8.68 15.96 10.34
CA ALA A 161 7.76 14.83 10.16
C ALA A 161 6.28 15.27 10.25
N GLY A 162 5.37 14.42 9.81
CA GLY A 162 3.95 14.74 9.64
C GLY A 162 3.21 15.24 10.89
N LYS A 163 3.71 14.96 12.10
CA LYS A 163 3.17 15.55 13.37
C LYS A 163 3.84 16.84 13.80
N GLY A 164 4.72 17.40 12.98
CA GLY A 164 5.51 18.57 13.33
C GLY A 164 6.78 18.27 14.14
N ASP A 165 7.05 16.98 14.43
CA ASP A 165 8.26 16.58 15.13
C ASP A 165 9.49 16.79 14.24
N ILE A 166 10.60 17.24 14.85
CA ILE A 166 11.90 17.33 14.18
C ILE A 166 12.72 16.08 14.52
N VAL A 167 12.99 15.27 13.52
CA VAL A 167 13.73 13.99 13.65
C VAL A 167 15.12 14.14 13.05
N ASP A 168 16.16 13.84 13.82
CA ASP A 168 17.54 13.85 13.34
C ASP A 168 17.82 12.59 12.49
N VAL A 169 18.50 12.78 11.36
CA VAL A 169 18.97 11.72 10.46
C VAL A 169 20.48 11.59 10.58
N PRO A 170 21.02 10.39 10.82
CA PRO A 170 22.47 10.18 10.89
C PRO A 170 23.17 10.55 9.57
N TYR A 171 24.34 11.18 9.67
CA TYR A 171 25.18 11.50 8.52
C TYR A 171 26.42 10.60 8.47
N ASP A 172 26.62 9.91 7.35
CA ASP A 172 27.72 8.96 7.12
C ASP A 172 28.77 9.48 6.14
N GLY A 173 28.81 10.82 5.88
CA GLY A 173 29.62 11.41 4.84
C GLY A 173 29.03 11.22 3.43
N GLY A 174 27.73 10.88 3.33
CA GLY A 174 27.05 10.63 2.05
C GLY A 174 27.37 9.28 1.40
N THR A 175 28.08 8.40 2.11
CA THR A 175 28.57 7.12 1.56
C THR A 175 27.43 6.25 1.04
N ALA A 176 26.37 6.05 1.82
CA ALA A 176 25.23 5.23 1.43
C ALA A 176 24.48 5.87 0.24
N ALA A 177 24.25 7.18 0.29
CA ALA A 177 23.55 7.90 -0.79
C ALA A 177 24.32 7.87 -2.12
N LEU A 178 25.64 8.03 -2.09
CA LEU A 178 26.48 7.96 -3.29
C LEU A 178 26.55 6.54 -3.86
N ALA A 179 26.61 5.51 -3.00
CA ALA A 179 26.54 4.12 -3.43
C ALA A 179 25.21 3.83 -4.13
N GLU A 180 24.11 4.36 -3.59
CA GLU A 180 22.79 4.20 -4.19
C GLU A 180 22.65 4.95 -5.53
N LEU A 181 23.17 6.17 -5.63
CA LEU A 181 23.24 6.88 -6.91
C LEU A 181 24.09 6.14 -7.95
N ALA A 182 25.16 5.48 -7.54
CA ALA A 182 25.95 4.64 -8.45
C ALA A 182 25.14 3.42 -8.94
N ARG A 183 24.34 2.81 -8.09
CA ARG A 183 23.38 1.74 -8.46
C ARG A 183 22.34 2.26 -9.46
N ILE A 184 21.75 3.40 -9.17
CA ILE A 184 20.77 4.06 -10.06
C ILE A 184 21.41 4.39 -11.41
N LEU A 185 22.63 4.92 -11.42
CA LEU A 185 23.37 5.20 -12.65
C LEU A 185 23.59 3.93 -13.49
N ALA A 186 23.92 2.82 -12.85
CA ALA A 186 24.06 1.54 -13.55
C ALA A 186 22.73 1.10 -14.17
N LEU A 187 21.61 1.23 -13.45
CA LEU A 187 20.25 0.94 -13.95
C LEU A 187 19.87 1.82 -15.15
N LYS A 188 20.17 3.13 -15.10
CA LYS A 188 19.93 4.07 -16.20
C LYS A 188 20.74 3.74 -17.46
N ARG A 189 21.84 3.01 -17.32
CA ARG A 189 22.75 2.62 -18.41
C ARG A 189 22.54 1.21 -18.93
N LEU A 190 21.53 0.49 -18.44
CA LEU A 190 21.22 -0.84 -18.96
C LEU A 190 20.92 -0.79 -20.47
N GLY A 191 21.48 -1.72 -21.22
CA GLY A 191 21.23 -1.86 -22.66
C GLY A 191 19.91 -2.55 -23.00
N ALA A 192 19.26 -3.17 -22.02
CA ALA A 192 17.99 -3.88 -22.18
C ALA A 192 17.12 -3.69 -20.94
N GLU A 193 15.82 -3.87 -21.12
CA GLU A 193 14.83 -3.79 -20.05
C GLU A 193 15.08 -4.90 -19.00
N PRO A 194 15.27 -4.54 -17.71
CA PRO A 194 15.48 -5.53 -16.66
C PRO A 194 14.16 -6.25 -16.33
N TYR A 195 14.24 -7.55 -16.02
CA TYR A 195 13.12 -8.24 -15.44
C TYR A 195 12.86 -7.74 -14.02
N GLU A 196 11.62 -7.35 -13.76
CA GLU A 196 11.16 -6.98 -12.43
C GLU A 196 9.89 -7.74 -12.08
N PRO A 197 9.89 -8.53 -10.98
CA PRO A 197 8.71 -9.26 -10.56
C PRO A 197 7.55 -8.33 -10.26
N LEU A 198 6.37 -8.67 -10.74
CA LEU A 198 5.15 -7.93 -10.47
C LEU A 198 4.45 -8.46 -9.22
N GLY A 199 3.68 -7.62 -8.58
CA GLY A 199 2.87 -8.00 -7.44
C GLY A 199 1.67 -7.08 -7.32
N TRP A 200 0.50 -7.59 -6.91
CA TRP A 200 -0.72 -6.78 -6.82
C TRP A 200 -0.48 -5.53 -5.95
N THR A 201 -0.09 -5.74 -4.68
CA THR A 201 0.16 -4.64 -3.73
C THR A 201 1.33 -3.74 -4.17
N LYS A 202 2.38 -4.34 -4.74
CA LYS A 202 3.57 -3.62 -5.21
C LYS A 202 3.25 -2.65 -6.35
N CYS A 203 2.41 -3.06 -7.29
CA CYS A 203 2.24 -2.37 -8.58
C CYS A 203 0.94 -1.57 -8.70
N SER A 204 -0.04 -1.79 -7.82
CA SER A 204 -1.37 -1.16 -7.94
C SER A 204 -1.34 0.36 -7.94
N GLY A 205 -0.44 0.98 -7.15
CA GLY A 205 -0.24 2.45 -7.13
C GLY A 205 0.90 2.94 -8.01
N CYS A 206 1.39 2.14 -8.99
CA CYS A 206 2.51 2.53 -9.83
C CYS A 206 2.05 3.12 -11.16
N GLY A 207 2.59 4.29 -11.56
CA GLY A 207 2.27 4.94 -12.83
C GLY A 207 2.57 4.12 -14.08
N TYR A 208 3.34 3.02 -13.96
CA TYR A 208 3.57 2.05 -15.06
C TYR A 208 2.70 0.80 -14.97
N TYR A 209 1.71 0.73 -14.07
CA TYR A 209 0.84 -0.44 -13.93
C TYR A 209 0.19 -0.84 -15.25
N GLY A 210 -0.38 0.12 -15.98
CA GLY A 210 -1.02 -0.10 -17.28
C GLY A 210 -0.09 -0.65 -18.36
N ARG A 211 1.21 -0.37 -18.27
CA ARG A 211 2.24 -0.92 -19.17
C ARG A 211 2.70 -2.32 -18.76
N CYS A 212 2.93 -2.55 -17.48
CA CYS A 212 3.60 -3.76 -17.00
C CYS A 212 2.62 -4.92 -16.78
N TRP A 213 1.43 -4.64 -16.24
CA TRP A 213 0.49 -5.66 -15.79
C TRP A 213 -0.16 -6.47 -16.92
N PRO A 214 -0.71 -5.84 -18.01
CA PRO A 214 -1.39 -6.60 -19.06
C PRO A 214 -0.51 -7.63 -19.76
N PRO A 215 0.73 -7.33 -20.20
CA PRO A 215 1.59 -8.32 -20.82
C PRO A 215 2.02 -9.44 -19.87
N ALA A 216 2.27 -9.14 -18.60
CA ALA A 216 2.59 -10.16 -17.61
C ALA A 216 1.40 -11.08 -17.33
N LYS A 217 0.19 -10.54 -17.27
CA LYS A 217 -1.04 -11.32 -17.17
C LYS A 217 -1.22 -12.23 -18.40
N ALA A 218 -0.99 -11.71 -19.61
CA ALA A 218 -1.14 -12.46 -20.85
C ALA A 218 -0.18 -13.66 -20.94
N ARG A 219 1.08 -13.51 -20.50
CA ARG A 219 2.05 -14.63 -20.47
C ARG A 219 1.99 -15.44 -19.19
N GLN A 220 1.06 -15.12 -18.26
CA GLN A 220 0.94 -15.77 -16.95
C GLN A 220 2.30 -15.79 -16.21
N ASP A 221 2.93 -14.62 -16.12
CA ASP A 221 4.25 -14.46 -15.51
C ASP A 221 4.34 -15.16 -14.15
N VAL A 222 5.46 -15.79 -13.88
CA VAL A 222 5.69 -16.57 -12.66
C VAL A 222 5.52 -15.74 -11.39
N SER A 223 5.77 -14.42 -11.45
CA SER A 223 5.57 -13.50 -10.33
C SER A 223 4.09 -13.29 -9.95
N LEU A 224 3.15 -13.66 -10.84
CA LEU A 224 1.71 -13.58 -10.58
C LEU A 224 1.16 -14.84 -9.89
N VAL A 225 1.98 -15.87 -9.71
CA VAL A 225 1.59 -17.08 -8.97
C VAL A 225 1.52 -16.74 -7.47
N MET A 226 0.39 -17.04 -6.85
CA MET A 226 0.21 -16.83 -5.41
C MET A 226 1.30 -17.55 -4.60
N GLU A 227 1.77 -16.92 -3.51
CA GLU A 227 2.89 -17.38 -2.64
C GLU A 227 4.28 -17.32 -3.29
N VAL A 228 4.41 -16.95 -4.56
CA VAL A 228 5.70 -16.62 -5.16
C VAL A 228 6.06 -15.19 -4.75
N ASP A 229 7.08 -15.06 -3.90
CA ASP A 229 7.62 -13.73 -3.53
C ASP A 229 8.59 -13.22 -4.60
N GLN A 230 8.99 -11.96 -4.49
CA GLN A 230 9.85 -11.30 -5.48
C GLN A 230 11.21 -12.00 -5.64
N GLY A 231 11.82 -12.44 -4.52
CA GLY A 231 13.09 -13.17 -4.57
C GLY A 231 12.98 -14.50 -5.30
N LEU A 232 11.89 -15.23 -5.05
CA LEU A 232 11.61 -16.48 -5.75
C LEU A 232 11.32 -16.25 -7.24
N ALA A 233 10.55 -15.22 -7.57
CA ALA A 233 10.25 -14.88 -8.97
C ALA A 233 11.52 -14.54 -9.75
N ARG A 234 12.42 -13.70 -9.18
CA ARG A 234 13.73 -13.40 -9.81
C ARG A 234 14.58 -14.66 -9.97
N ARG A 235 14.60 -15.54 -8.97
CA ARG A 235 15.35 -16.78 -9.03
C ARG A 235 14.81 -17.71 -10.12
N LEU A 236 13.50 -17.92 -10.17
CA LEU A 236 12.85 -18.74 -11.19
C LEU A 236 13.10 -18.20 -12.60
N HIS A 237 12.95 -16.88 -12.77
CA HIS A 237 13.21 -16.22 -14.05
C HIS A 237 14.68 -16.40 -14.49
N ALA A 238 15.63 -16.26 -13.56
CA ALA A 238 17.05 -16.48 -13.85
C ALA A 238 17.35 -17.94 -14.25
N ASP A 239 16.56 -18.91 -13.74
CA ASP A 239 16.64 -20.31 -14.09
C ASP A 239 15.83 -20.65 -15.38
N GLY A 240 15.29 -19.64 -16.10
CA GLY A 240 14.50 -19.80 -17.34
C GLY A 240 13.04 -20.18 -17.13
N ILE A 241 12.52 -20.08 -15.91
CA ILE A 241 11.11 -20.34 -15.56
C ILE A 241 10.37 -18.99 -15.51
N GLU A 242 9.70 -18.64 -16.58
CA GLU A 242 9.09 -17.34 -16.77
C GLU A 242 7.58 -17.32 -16.56
N SER A 243 6.91 -18.49 -16.62
CA SER A 243 5.45 -18.59 -16.55
C SER A 243 4.97 -19.61 -15.52
N ALA A 244 3.71 -19.45 -15.10
CA ALA A 244 3.01 -20.39 -14.24
C ALA A 244 3.00 -21.80 -14.84
N GLN A 245 2.81 -21.95 -16.16
CA GLN A 245 2.85 -23.23 -16.86
C GLN A 245 4.21 -23.92 -16.74
N GLN A 246 5.30 -23.18 -16.95
CA GLN A 246 6.66 -23.73 -16.82
C GLN A 246 6.96 -24.13 -15.37
N LEU A 247 6.51 -23.34 -14.39
CA LEU A 247 6.67 -23.68 -12.97
C LEU A 247 5.90 -24.95 -12.62
N ALA A 248 4.63 -25.07 -13.03
CA ALA A 248 3.78 -26.23 -12.72
C ALA A 248 4.28 -27.52 -13.36
N SER A 249 4.88 -27.45 -14.57
CA SER A 249 5.37 -28.63 -15.28
C SER A 249 6.84 -28.95 -15.02
N GLY A 250 7.64 -27.97 -14.57
CA GLY A 250 9.09 -28.12 -14.41
C GLY A 250 9.55 -28.53 -13.01
N PHE A 251 8.67 -28.50 -12.01
CA PHE A 251 9.00 -28.80 -10.62
C PHE A 251 8.02 -29.78 -9.98
N ASP A 252 8.54 -30.62 -9.09
CA ASP A 252 7.78 -31.24 -8.02
C ASP A 252 7.98 -30.47 -6.70
N ALA A 253 7.20 -30.82 -5.68
CA ALA A 253 7.23 -30.13 -4.38
C ALA A 253 8.59 -30.29 -3.65
N GLN A 254 9.25 -31.43 -3.82
CA GLN A 254 10.54 -31.69 -3.19
C GLN A 254 11.63 -30.80 -3.80
N ARG A 255 11.73 -30.78 -5.13
CA ARG A 255 12.70 -29.97 -5.88
C ARG A 255 12.49 -28.48 -5.64
N LEU A 256 11.23 -28.00 -5.73
CA LEU A 256 10.90 -26.59 -5.47
C LEU A 256 11.19 -26.23 -4.01
N GLY A 257 10.87 -27.12 -3.05
CA GLY A 257 11.11 -26.90 -1.63
C GLY A 257 12.59 -26.75 -1.25
N GLN A 258 13.51 -27.35 -2.02
CA GLN A 258 14.95 -27.19 -1.81
C GLN A 258 15.53 -25.95 -2.50
N LEU A 259 14.79 -25.34 -3.43
CA LEU A 259 15.27 -24.14 -4.12
C LEU A 259 15.50 -22.99 -3.13
N LYS A 260 16.68 -22.40 -3.20
CA LYS A 260 17.04 -21.21 -2.43
C LYS A 260 16.76 -19.95 -3.24
N ARG A 261 16.29 -18.93 -2.58
CA ARG A 261 16.04 -17.62 -3.15
C ARG A 261 16.51 -16.49 -2.22
N PRO A 262 16.79 -15.29 -2.73
CA PRO A 262 17.06 -14.11 -1.92
C PRO A 262 15.88 -13.79 -0.98
N TRP A 263 16.19 -13.42 0.26
CA TRP A 263 15.24 -12.98 1.27
C TRP A 263 15.91 -11.92 2.17
N GLY A 264 15.79 -10.65 1.81
CA GLY A 264 16.65 -9.59 2.35
C GLY A 264 18.12 -9.95 2.07
N ASP A 265 18.96 -9.78 3.06
CA ASP A 265 20.41 -10.07 2.98
C ASP A 265 20.78 -11.55 3.08
N ARG A 266 19.79 -12.44 3.09
CA ARG A 266 19.99 -13.89 3.28
C ARG A 266 19.40 -14.68 2.12
N GLU A 267 19.85 -15.94 2.00
CA GLU A 267 19.18 -16.93 1.19
C GLU A 267 18.23 -17.79 2.04
N GLN A 268 17.02 -18.02 1.54
CA GLN A 268 16.03 -18.85 2.19
C GLN A 268 15.49 -19.92 1.22
N LYS A 269 15.32 -21.16 1.72
CA LYS A 269 14.62 -22.21 0.97
C LYS A 269 13.12 -21.89 0.86
N VAL A 270 12.49 -22.31 -0.24
CA VAL A 270 11.03 -22.28 -0.42
C VAL A 270 10.32 -23.12 0.65
N GLY A 271 10.87 -24.29 0.95
CA GLY A 271 10.40 -25.17 2.03
C GLY A 271 8.98 -25.68 1.81
N LYS A 272 8.20 -25.72 2.90
CA LYS A 272 6.82 -26.26 2.92
C LYS A 272 5.82 -25.51 2.04
N LYS A 273 6.15 -24.30 1.57
CA LYS A 273 5.29 -23.53 0.66
C LYS A 273 5.23 -24.12 -0.76
N ALA A 274 6.17 -25.00 -1.12
CA ALA A 274 6.33 -25.53 -2.47
C ALA A 274 5.05 -26.20 -3.02
N GLU A 275 4.38 -27.04 -2.22
CA GLU A 275 3.13 -27.69 -2.65
C GLU A 275 2.04 -26.66 -2.99
N LYS A 276 1.91 -25.63 -2.16
CA LYS A 276 0.92 -24.58 -2.34
C LYS A 276 1.24 -23.70 -3.56
N ILE A 277 2.52 -23.38 -3.78
CA ILE A 277 2.98 -22.65 -4.95
C ILE A 277 2.67 -23.42 -6.23
N LEU A 278 2.97 -24.72 -6.27
CA LEU A 278 2.67 -25.58 -7.45
C LEU A 278 1.16 -25.67 -7.71
N LEU A 279 0.36 -25.80 -6.66
CA LEU A 279 -1.09 -25.75 -6.79
C LEU A 279 -1.56 -24.44 -7.44
N TYR A 280 -1.08 -23.30 -6.99
CA TYR A 280 -1.45 -22.00 -7.58
C TYR A 280 -0.88 -21.80 -8.98
N ALA A 281 0.30 -22.35 -9.27
CA ALA A 281 0.86 -22.33 -10.62
C ALA A 281 -0.02 -23.14 -11.59
N GLU A 282 -0.45 -24.34 -11.20
CA GLU A 282 -1.38 -25.19 -11.98
C GLU A 282 -2.72 -24.46 -12.22
N VAL A 283 -3.30 -23.91 -11.16
CA VAL A 283 -4.58 -23.19 -11.22
C VAL A 283 -4.48 -21.95 -12.12
N LEU A 284 -3.41 -21.18 -12.00
CA LEU A 284 -3.19 -20.00 -12.86
C LEU A 284 -2.94 -20.41 -14.32
N ALA A 285 -2.11 -21.43 -14.55
CA ALA A 285 -1.79 -21.92 -15.89
C ALA A 285 -3.01 -22.47 -16.63
N THR A 286 -3.87 -23.20 -15.93
CA THR A 286 -5.08 -23.80 -16.53
C THR A 286 -6.26 -22.85 -16.62
N GLY A 287 -6.24 -21.74 -15.87
CA GLY A 287 -7.37 -20.84 -15.70
C GLY A 287 -8.58 -21.46 -14.98
N LYS A 288 -8.40 -22.65 -14.36
CA LYS A 288 -9.46 -23.39 -13.69
C LYS A 288 -9.27 -23.39 -12.19
N GLU A 289 -10.33 -23.07 -11.47
CA GLU A 289 -10.37 -23.15 -10.01
C GLU A 289 -10.22 -24.60 -9.52
N ARG A 290 -9.69 -24.79 -8.32
CA ARG A 290 -9.60 -26.09 -7.66
C ARG A 290 -10.18 -26.03 -6.27
N VAL A 291 -11.24 -26.79 -6.01
CA VAL A 291 -11.84 -26.94 -4.70
C VAL A 291 -10.91 -27.74 -3.80
N LEU A 292 -10.59 -27.21 -2.63
CA LEU A 292 -9.63 -27.78 -1.66
C LEU A 292 -10.37 -28.47 -0.50
N GLY A 293 -11.52 -27.95 -0.13
CA GLY A 293 -12.30 -28.45 0.99
C GLY A 293 -13.65 -27.75 1.11
N PRO A 294 -14.48 -28.14 2.10
CA PRO A 294 -15.77 -27.49 2.36
C PRO A 294 -15.57 -26.09 2.89
N ALA A 295 -16.45 -25.16 2.51
CA ALA A 295 -16.50 -23.84 3.11
C ALA A 295 -17.04 -23.94 4.56
N THR A 296 -16.19 -23.60 5.52
CA THR A 296 -16.55 -23.61 6.96
C THR A 296 -17.25 -22.31 7.34
N ILE A 297 -18.43 -22.08 6.77
CA ILE A 297 -19.27 -20.92 7.07
C ILE A 297 -20.35 -21.38 8.04
N PRO A 298 -20.50 -20.75 9.24
CA PRO A 298 -21.56 -21.08 10.17
C PRO A 298 -22.93 -20.94 9.52
N ALA A 299 -23.84 -21.89 9.77
CA ALA A 299 -25.18 -21.86 9.23
C ALA A 299 -26.04 -20.89 10.06
N HIS A 300 -26.38 -19.74 9.49
CA HIS A 300 -27.32 -18.76 10.04
C HIS A 300 -28.35 -18.35 8.99
N GLU A 301 -29.52 -17.87 9.45
CA GLU A 301 -30.51 -17.32 8.53
C GLU A 301 -30.14 -15.92 8.02
N ASN A 302 -29.40 -15.17 8.86
CA ASN A 302 -28.99 -13.81 8.57
C ASN A 302 -27.51 -13.62 8.93
N TYR A 303 -26.82 -12.69 8.24
CA TYR A 303 -25.43 -12.31 8.45
C TYR A 303 -25.31 -10.80 8.32
N VAL A 304 -24.49 -10.18 9.14
CA VAL A 304 -24.10 -8.78 8.96
C VAL A 304 -22.90 -8.75 8.02
N MET A 305 -22.98 -8.06 6.89
CA MET A 305 -21.80 -7.66 6.16
C MET A 305 -21.23 -6.41 6.83
N PHE A 306 -19.93 -6.39 7.10
CA PHE A 306 -19.26 -5.40 7.91
C PHE A 306 -17.95 -4.96 7.24
N ASP A 307 -17.78 -3.66 7.04
CA ASP A 307 -16.63 -3.08 6.38
C ASP A 307 -16.33 -1.69 6.92
N LEU A 308 -15.06 -1.31 6.96
CA LEU A 308 -14.55 -0.07 7.55
C LEU A 308 -13.78 0.75 6.55
N GLU A 309 -14.02 2.08 6.57
CA GLU A 309 -13.20 3.02 5.86
C GLU A 309 -12.42 3.90 6.84
N GLY A 310 -11.11 3.94 6.69
CA GLY A 310 -10.24 4.63 7.62
C GLY A 310 -9.17 5.49 6.97
N MET A 311 -8.62 6.40 7.75
CA MET A 311 -7.47 7.21 7.39
C MET A 311 -6.23 6.69 8.11
N PRO A 312 -5.12 6.45 7.40
CA PRO A 312 -3.90 5.99 8.03
C PRO A 312 -3.30 7.09 8.94
N PRO A 313 -2.51 6.72 9.97
CA PRO A 313 -1.99 7.65 10.98
C PRO A 313 -1.21 8.84 10.44
N HIS A 314 -0.61 8.73 9.26
CA HIS A 314 0.13 9.83 8.63
C HIS A 314 -0.78 10.91 8.02
N LEU A 315 -2.08 10.66 7.90
CA LEU A 315 -3.08 11.62 7.40
C LEU A 315 -4.04 12.08 8.50
N ASP A 316 -4.22 11.27 9.54
CA ASP A 316 -5.00 11.61 10.74
C ASP A 316 -4.29 11.07 11.97
N GLU A 317 -4.06 11.91 12.96
CA GLU A 317 -3.30 11.55 14.18
C GLU A 317 -3.87 10.34 14.93
N LEU A 318 -5.17 10.09 14.77
CA LEU A 318 -5.88 9.07 15.52
C LEU A 318 -5.97 7.72 14.80
N ASP A 319 -5.47 7.57 13.56
CA ASP A 319 -5.76 6.36 12.76
C ASP A 319 -7.27 6.15 12.70
N LYS A 320 -7.96 7.17 12.20
CA LYS A 320 -9.41 7.36 12.31
C LYS A 320 -10.17 6.47 11.37
N ILE A 321 -11.20 5.79 11.90
CA ILE A 321 -12.24 5.18 11.07
C ILE A 321 -13.36 6.20 10.85
N TYR A 322 -13.47 6.68 9.61
CA TYR A 322 -14.48 7.69 9.27
C TYR A 322 -15.81 7.10 8.80
N LEU A 323 -15.87 5.78 8.53
CA LEU A 323 -17.10 5.09 8.16
C LEU A 323 -17.09 3.64 8.70
N TRP A 324 -18.16 3.29 9.41
CA TRP A 324 -18.48 1.96 9.92
C TRP A 324 -19.71 1.45 9.16
N GLY A 325 -19.51 0.63 8.12
CA GLY A 325 -20.56 0.11 7.28
C GLY A 325 -21.10 -1.23 7.76
N MET A 326 -22.43 -1.34 7.90
CA MET A 326 -23.11 -2.55 8.32
C MET A 326 -24.40 -2.73 7.53
N GLN A 327 -24.65 -3.95 7.07
CA GLN A 327 -25.93 -4.32 6.48
C GLN A 327 -26.25 -5.79 6.76
N VAL A 328 -27.46 -6.10 7.19
CA VAL A 328 -27.90 -7.48 7.36
C VAL A 328 -28.39 -8.04 6.03
N TYR A 329 -27.89 -9.22 5.68
CA TYR A 329 -28.28 -10.00 4.51
C TYR A 329 -28.85 -11.36 4.95
N GLY A 330 -29.70 -11.96 4.16
CA GLY A 330 -30.27 -13.28 4.39
C GLY A 330 -31.81 -13.26 4.38
N LYS A 331 -32.44 -14.01 5.30
CA LYS A 331 -33.90 -14.18 5.33
C LYS A 331 -34.65 -12.90 5.70
N ARG A 332 -34.08 -12.08 6.60
CA ARG A 332 -34.62 -10.78 7.01
C ARG A 332 -33.54 -9.70 6.78
N PRO A 333 -33.41 -9.17 5.55
CA PRO A 333 -32.42 -8.16 5.26
C PRO A 333 -32.78 -6.82 5.91
N SER A 334 -31.73 -6.02 6.24
CA SER A 334 -31.90 -4.62 6.65
C SER A 334 -31.55 -3.66 5.52
N ALA A 335 -31.87 -2.39 5.71
CA ALA A 335 -31.25 -1.31 4.95
C ALA A 335 -29.76 -1.19 5.34
N PHE A 336 -28.97 -0.58 4.45
CA PHE A 336 -27.60 -0.20 4.74
C PHE A 336 -27.56 0.80 5.91
N ASN A 337 -26.62 0.61 6.82
CA ASN A 337 -26.35 1.49 7.95
C ASN A 337 -24.86 1.89 7.92
N GLY A 338 -24.58 3.06 7.40
CA GLY A 338 -23.25 3.67 7.41
C GLY A 338 -23.14 4.68 8.54
N VAL A 339 -22.44 4.32 9.62
CA VAL A 339 -22.15 5.26 10.71
C VAL A 339 -20.89 6.02 10.35
N THR A 340 -21.01 7.32 10.15
CA THR A 340 -19.89 8.20 9.83
C THR A 340 -19.33 8.84 11.10
N ALA A 341 -18.00 8.97 11.17
CA ALA A 341 -17.34 9.81 12.16
C ALA A 341 -17.56 11.29 11.78
N GLY A 342 -17.85 12.13 12.76
CA GLY A 342 -17.89 13.57 12.58
C GLY A 342 -16.52 14.15 12.20
N PHE A 343 -16.50 15.37 11.72
CA PHE A 343 -15.28 16.11 11.43
C PHE A 343 -14.65 16.65 12.73
N GLY A 344 -13.32 16.73 12.76
CA GLY A 344 -12.58 17.22 13.92
C GLY A 344 -12.28 16.14 14.99
N PRO A 345 -11.64 16.56 16.11
CA PRO A 345 -11.13 15.62 17.14
C PRO A 345 -12.20 14.78 17.84
N ASP A 346 -13.39 15.33 18.08
CA ASP A 346 -14.47 14.63 18.78
C ASP A 346 -15.24 13.67 17.88
N GLY A 347 -15.18 13.88 16.55
CA GLY A 347 -15.90 13.05 15.59
C GLY A 347 -15.51 11.58 15.59
N ASP A 348 -14.25 11.27 15.95
CA ASP A 348 -13.78 9.89 16.07
C ASP A 348 -14.51 9.12 17.20
N ARG A 349 -14.70 9.77 18.36
CA ARG A 349 -15.46 9.20 19.49
C ARG A 349 -16.94 9.08 19.16
N GLU A 350 -17.51 10.06 18.45
CA GLU A 350 -18.90 10.02 18.00
C GLU A 350 -19.15 8.86 17.04
N GLY A 351 -18.25 8.66 16.07
CA GLY A 351 -18.29 7.51 15.15
C GLY A 351 -18.26 6.18 15.89
N TRP A 352 -17.35 6.02 16.88
CA TRP A 352 -17.30 4.84 17.72
C TRP A 352 -18.60 4.61 18.50
N SER A 353 -19.13 5.63 19.17
CA SER A 353 -20.37 5.54 19.92
C SER A 353 -21.55 5.18 19.02
N GLY A 354 -21.60 5.76 17.82
CA GLY A 354 -22.61 5.42 16.80
C GLY A 354 -22.51 3.96 16.35
N PHE A 355 -21.29 3.45 16.11
CA PHE A 355 -21.05 2.04 15.79
C PHE A 355 -21.54 1.11 16.92
N LEU A 356 -21.18 1.37 18.17
CA LEU A 356 -21.64 0.57 19.32
C LEU A 356 -23.17 0.52 19.39
N GLY A 357 -23.83 1.68 19.24
CA GLY A 357 -25.29 1.77 19.23
C GLY A 357 -25.94 1.01 18.07
N ALA A 358 -25.33 1.07 16.87
CA ALA A 358 -25.82 0.33 15.70
C ALA A 358 -25.64 -1.19 15.87
N ALA A 359 -24.47 -1.63 16.34
CA ALA A 359 -24.22 -3.05 16.63
C ALA A 359 -25.19 -3.60 17.71
N ALA A 360 -25.41 -2.83 18.78
CA ALA A 360 -26.37 -3.21 19.84
C ALA A 360 -27.80 -3.41 19.28
N LYS A 361 -28.25 -2.53 18.37
CA LYS A 361 -29.57 -2.68 17.71
C LYS A 361 -29.63 -3.94 16.85
N ILE A 362 -28.58 -4.25 16.08
CA ILE A 362 -28.51 -5.48 15.29
C ILE A 362 -28.61 -6.70 16.21
N PHE A 363 -27.85 -6.73 17.30
CA PHE A 363 -27.91 -7.85 18.25
C PHE A 363 -29.26 -7.95 18.98
N ALA A 364 -29.94 -6.85 19.27
CA ALA A 364 -31.28 -6.85 19.88
C ALA A 364 -32.31 -7.43 18.91
N GLU A 365 -32.22 -7.18 17.63
CA GLU A 365 -33.17 -7.63 16.61
C GLU A 365 -32.90 -9.05 16.10
N TYR A 366 -31.62 -9.40 15.88
CA TYR A 366 -31.25 -10.65 15.20
C TYR A 366 -30.54 -11.68 16.12
N GLY A 367 -30.19 -11.30 17.35
CA GLY A 367 -29.38 -12.13 18.23
C GLY A 367 -27.89 -12.19 17.81
N ASP A 368 -27.22 -13.25 18.27
CA ASP A 368 -25.80 -13.49 17.88
C ASP A 368 -25.72 -14.03 16.45
N ILE A 369 -25.53 -13.15 15.48
CA ILE A 369 -25.33 -13.50 14.08
C ILE A 369 -23.90 -13.11 13.65
N PRO A 370 -23.31 -13.80 12.64
CA PRO A 370 -21.96 -13.49 12.18
C PRO A 370 -21.83 -12.09 11.59
N PHE A 371 -20.77 -11.37 11.98
CA PHE A 371 -20.27 -10.15 11.34
C PHE A 371 -19.20 -10.55 10.35
N VAL A 372 -19.55 -10.52 9.08
CA VAL A 372 -18.74 -11.03 7.96
C VAL A 372 -17.94 -9.90 7.38
N HIS A 373 -16.64 -10.10 7.27
CA HIS A 373 -15.69 -9.11 6.74
C HIS A 373 -14.63 -9.76 5.86
N TRP A 374 -13.81 -8.94 5.22
CA TRP A 374 -12.74 -9.39 4.35
C TRP A 374 -11.39 -8.98 4.90
N HIS A 375 -10.57 -9.94 5.36
CA HIS A 375 -9.26 -9.73 5.96
C HIS A 375 -9.36 -9.26 7.43
N HIS A 376 -8.21 -8.94 8.07
CA HIS A 376 -8.15 -8.69 9.51
C HIS A 376 -8.33 -7.21 9.92
N TYR A 377 -8.56 -6.32 8.97
CA TYR A 377 -8.63 -4.87 9.19
C TYR A 377 -9.69 -4.49 10.24
N GLU A 378 -10.90 -5.00 10.09
CA GLU A 378 -12.03 -4.76 10.98
C GLU A 378 -11.74 -5.23 12.40
N LYS A 379 -11.20 -6.44 12.55
CA LYS A 379 -10.81 -6.98 13.85
C LYS A 379 -9.79 -6.09 14.56
N THR A 380 -8.78 -5.66 13.82
CA THR A 380 -7.70 -4.82 14.35
C THR A 380 -8.24 -3.49 14.85
N HIS A 381 -9.04 -2.79 14.03
CA HIS A 381 -9.55 -1.47 14.38
C HIS A 381 -10.62 -1.52 15.48
N VAL A 382 -11.54 -2.47 15.45
CA VAL A 382 -12.50 -2.65 16.57
C VAL A 382 -11.74 -2.85 17.88
N SER A 383 -10.67 -3.67 17.91
CA SER A 383 -9.86 -3.86 19.12
C SER A 383 -9.14 -2.58 19.56
N GLN A 384 -8.54 -1.84 18.62
CA GLN A 384 -7.87 -0.55 18.91
C GLN A 384 -8.84 0.49 19.47
N TYR A 385 -10.09 0.53 18.97
CA TYR A 385 -11.10 1.46 19.46
C TYR A 385 -11.64 1.09 20.84
N VAL A 386 -11.71 -0.22 21.15
CA VAL A 386 -12.00 -0.68 22.53
C VAL A 386 -10.90 -0.20 23.48
N ASP A 387 -9.63 -0.31 23.09
CA ASP A 387 -8.50 0.17 23.90
C ASP A 387 -8.51 1.70 24.05
N ARG A 388 -8.93 2.43 23.00
CA ARG A 388 -8.95 3.91 22.96
C ARG A 388 -10.13 4.52 23.73
N TYR A 389 -11.33 3.97 23.57
CA TYR A 389 -12.58 4.59 24.06
C TYR A 389 -13.42 3.70 25.00
N GLY A 390 -13.04 2.43 25.12
CA GLY A 390 -13.77 1.45 25.90
C GLY A 390 -14.99 0.86 25.18
N ASP A 391 -15.62 -0.10 25.85
CA ASP A 391 -16.83 -0.81 25.39
C ASP A 391 -17.79 -0.97 26.59
N PRO A 392 -18.49 0.09 27.00
CA PRO A 392 -19.23 0.13 28.27
C PRO A 392 -20.37 -0.93 28.37
N ASP A 393 -20.98 -1.23 27.22
CA ASP A 393 -22.13 -2.15 27.16
C ASP A 393 -21.79 -3.51 26.54
N GLY A 394 -20.50 -3.74 26.21
CA GLY A 394 -19.99 -5.00 25.65
C GLY A 394 -20.41 -5.27 24.20
N ALA A 395 -20.87 -4.25 23.47
CA ALA A 395 -21.28 -4.38 22.07
C ALA A 395 -20.12 -4.74 21.16
N ALA A 396 -18.96 -4.08 21.32
CA ALA A 396 -17.76 -4.38 20.54
C ALA A 396 -17.19 -5.76 20.85
N ALA A 397 -17.15 -6.15 22.13
CA ALA A 397 -16.74 -7.50 22.54
C ALA A 397 -17.63 -8.56 21.88
N ARG A 398 -18.92 -8.28 21.78
CA ARG A 398 -19.88 -9.16 21.10
C ARG A 398 -19.68 -9.21 19.60
N VAL A 399 -19.36 -8.07 18.93
CA VAL A 399 -18.96 -8.04 17.53
C VAL A 399 -17.68 -8.87 17.33
N LEU A 400 -16.62 -8.62 18.11
CA LEU A 400 -15.35 -9.35 18.02
C LEU A 400 -15.52 -10.87 18.16
N LYS A 401 -16.43 -11.32 19.02
CA LYS A 401 -16.76 -12.74 19.20
C LYS A 401 -17.46 -13.34 17.97
N ASN A 402 -18.24 -12.55 17.25
CA ASN A 402 -19.04 -12.97 16.09
C ASN A 402 -18.41 -12.63 14.75
N LEU A 403 -17.16 -12.12 14.72
CA LEU A 403 -16.45 -11.83 13.47
C LEU A 403 -16.20 -13.09 12.65
N LEU A 404 -16.43 -13.02 11.36
CA LEU A 404 -16.20 -14.08 10.38
C LEU A 404 -15.38 -13.54 9.19
N ASP A 405 -14.06 -13.76 9.23
CA ASP A 405 -13.16 -13.38 8.14
C ASP A 405 -13.28 -14.36 6.97
N LEU A 406 -13.82 -13.89 5.84
CA LEU A 406 -14.00 -14.70 4.63
C LEU A 406 -12.71 -15.01 3.88
N LEU A 407 -11.68 -14.18 3.98
CA LEU A 407 -10.43 -14.40 3.22
C LEU A 407 -9.73 -15.72 3.58
N PRO A 408 -9.49 -16.06 4.86
CA PRO A 408 -8.93 -17.36 5.23
C PRO A 408 -9.85 -18.53 4.85
N ILE A 409 -11.16 -18.36 4.92
CA ILE A 409 -12.12 -19.37 4.52
C ILE A 409 -12.01 -19.64 3.03
N THR A 410 -12.01 -18.56 2.21
CA THR A 410 -11.83 -18.65 0.76
C THR A 410 -10.55 -19.40 0.40
N LYS A 411 -9.41 -19.01 0.99
CA LYS A 411 -8.10 -19.65 0.73
C LYS A 411 -8.02 -21.12 1.14
N ARG A 412 -8.81 -21.56 2.11
CA ARG A 412 -8.89 -22.98 2.52
C ARG A 412 -9.89 -23.78 1.68
N THR A 413 -10.91 -23.10 1.16
CA THR A 413 -11.99 -23.75 0.40
C THR A 413 -11.60 -23.96 -1.06
N ILE A 414 -10.91 -22.99 -1.68
CA ILE A 414 -10.72 -22.98 -3.11
C ILE A 414 -9.43 -22.25 -3.52
N ALA A 415 -8.69 -22.84 -4.45
CA ALA A 415 -7.61 -22.16 -5.17
C ALA A 415 -8.18 -21.55 -6.45
N LEU A 416 -7.95 -20.24 -6.63
CA LEU A 416 -8.46 -19.46 -7.76
C LEU A 416 -7.32 -19.08 -8.72
N PRO A 417 -7.59 -18.99 -10.03
CA PRO A 417 -6.62 -18.54 -11.04
C PRO A 417 -6.42 -17.02 -11.02
N LEU A 418 -6.11 -16.48 -9.83
CA LEU A 418 -6.02 -15.05 -9.56
C LEU A 418 -4.66 -14.69 -8.99
N PRO A 419 -4.12 -13.51 -9.35
CA PRO A 419 -2.84 -13.04 -8.84
C PRO A 419 -2.96 -12.45 -7.42
N SER A 420 -4.19 -12.25 -6.93
CA SER A 420 -4.50 -11.71 -5.60
C SER A 420 -5.86 -12.18 -5.12
N TYR A 421 -5.99 -12.26 -3.79
CA TYR A 421 -7.27 -12.51 -3.10
C TYR A 421 -7.78 -11.24 -2.41
N SER A 422 -7.49 -10.04 -2.93
CA SER A 422 -8.21 -8.84 -2.51
C SER A 422 -9.69 -8.95 -2.91
N LEU A 423 -10.59 -8.34 -2.13
CA LEU A 423 -12.03 -8.38 -2.42
C LEU A 423 -12.32 -7.92 -3.86
N LYS A 424 -11.70 -6.83 -4.30
CA LYS A 424 -11.84 -6.26 -5.67
C LYS A 424 -11.48 -7.23 -6.80
N VAL A 425 -10.60 -8.19 -6.55
CA VAL A 425 -10.22 -9.21 -7.53
C VAL A 425 -11.15 -10.41 -7.46
N VAL A 426 -11.49 -10.85 -6.24
CA VAL A 426 -12.36 -12.01 -6.03
C VAL A 426 -13.80 -11.72 -6.43
N GLU A 427 -14.34 -10.53 -6.11
CA GLU A 427 -15.70 -10.14 -6.49
C GLU A 427 -15.93 -10.19 -8.02
N LYS A 428 -14.93 -9.74 -8.81
CA LYS A 428 -15.00 -9.82 -10.28
C LYS A 428 -15.01 -11.27 -10.76
N TYR A 429 -14.22 -12.14 -10.12
CA TYR A 429 -14.17 -13.55 -10.45
C TYR A 429 -15.49 -14.27 -10.17
N VAL A 430 -16.16 -13.95 -9.08
CA VAL A 430 -17.48 -14.53 -8.75
C VAL A 430 -18.63 -13.91 -9.55
N GLY A 431 -18.35 -12.90 -10.37
CA GLY A 431 -19.32 -12.28 -11.27
C GLY A 431 -20.09 -11.10 -10.68
N PHE A 432 -19.67 -10.58 -9.53
CA PHE A 432 -20.23 -9.36 -8.97
C PHE A 432 -19.88 -8.16 -9.84
N LYS A 433 -20.87 -7.31 -10.13
CA LYS A 433 -20.70 -6.11 -10.94
C LYS A 433 -21.10 -4.90 -10.11
N ARG A 434 -20.14 -4.00 -9.90
CA ARG A 434 -20.41 -2.71 -9.28
C ARG A 434 -21.25 -1.82 -10.17
N LYS A 435 -22.03 -0.96 -9.54
CA LYS A 435 -22.82 0.09 -10.21
C LYS A 435 -22.04 1.39 -10.34
N GLN A 436 -21.11 1.64 -9.39
CA GLN A 436 -20.16 2.74 -9.46
C GLN A 436 -18.95 2.36 -10.32
N ASP A 437 -18.20 3.37 -10.77
CA ASP A 437 -16.89 3.18 -11.36
C ASP A 437 -15.96 2.41 -10.40
N GLU A 438 -14.83 1.90 -10.94
CA GLU A 438 -13.88 1.11 -10.15
C GLU A 438 -13.10 2.01 -9.16
N TYR A 439 -13.76 2.44 -8.08
CA TYR A 439 -13.13 3.16 -6.99
C TYR A 439 -12.36 2.21 -6.07
N GLY A 440 -11.36 2.74 -5.37
CA GLY A 440 -10.58 2.04 -4.34
C GLY A 440 -10.64 2.77 -3.00
N GLY A 441 -10.10 2.18 -1.93
CA GLY A 441 -9.97 2.84 -0.64
C GLY A 441 -9.24 4.18 -0.72
N ASP A 442 -8.22 4.28 -1.60
CA ASP A 442 -7.49 5.53 -1.85
C ASP A 442 -8.42 6.66 -2.36
N TRP A 443 -9.36 6.31 -3.25
CA TRP A 443 -10.36 7.26 -3.72
C TRP A 443 -11.30 7.69 -2.59
N ALA A 444 -11.78 6.75 -1.76
CA ALA A 444 -12.67 7.04 -0.64
C ALA A 444 -11.99 7.95 0.38
N MET A 445 -10.72 7.69 0.73
CA MET A 445 -9.90 8.58 1.56
C MET A 445 -9.78 9.97 0.96
N ALA A 446 -9.51 10.09 -0.34
CA ALA A 446 -9.43 11.35 -1.04
C ALA A 446 -10.74 12.15 -0.93
N GLN A 447 -11.88 11.50 -1.16
CA GLN A 447 -13.20 12.15 -1.02
C GLN A 447 -13.47 12.59 0.41
N PHE A 448 -13.08 11.79 1.41
CA PHE A 448 -13.24 12.17 2.82
C PHE A 448 -12.41 13.39 3.18
N ILE A 449 -11.12 13.45 2.78
CA ILE A 449 -10.25 14.62 3.02
C ILE A 449 -10.86 15.87 2.39
N LEU A 450 -11.27 15.80 1.12
CA LEU A 450 -11.92 16.93 0.44
C LEU A 450 -13.23 17.36 1.12
N ALA A 451 -14.00 16.40 1.65
CA ALA A 451 -15.20 16.70 2.42
C ALA A 451 -14.88 17.40 3.76
N THR A 452 -13.72 17.14 4.38
CA THR A 452 -13.29 17.84 5.59
C THR A 452 -12.81 19.27 5.35
N GLU A 453 -12.30 19.53 4.14
CA GLU A 453 -11.69 20.82 3.78
C GLU A 453 -12.69 21.82 3.15
N THR A 454 -13.78 21.32 2.56
CA THR A 454 -14.79 22.21 1.93
C THR A 454 -15.69 22.87 2.97
N GLU A 455 -15.90 24.18 2.81
CA GLU A 455 -16.90 24.94 3.59
C GLU A 455 -18.32 24.75 3.01
N ASP A 456 -18.44 24.32 1.74
CA ASP A 456 -19.72 24.08 1.09
C ASP A 456 -20.37 22.78 1.62
N GLU A 457 -21.47 22.95 2.36
CA GLU A 457 -22.24 21.83 2.95
C GLU A 457 -22.83 20.92 1.86
N ALA A 458 -23.27 21.44 0.74
CA ALA A 458 -23.83 20.65 -0.34
C ALA A 458 -22.76 19.77 -1.00
N GLU A 459 -21.57 20.31 -1.24
CA GLU A 459 -20.44 19.57 -1.75
C GLU A 459 -19.98 18.50 -0.76
N ARG A 460 -19.86 18.85 0.52
CA ARG A 460 -19.52 17.91 1.61
C ARG A 460 -20.46 16.72 1.64
N ASN A 461 -21.77 16.99 1.64
CA ASN A 461 -22.79 15.94 1.67
C ASN A 461 -22.77 15.07 0.41
N ALA A 462 -22.52 15.65 -0.75
CA ALA A 462 -22.39 14.89 -2.00
C ALA A 462 -21.20 13.92 -1.96
N ARG A 463 -20.03 14.37 -1.49
CA ARG A 463 -18.85 13.52 -1.33
C ARG A 463 -19.08 12.39 -0.33
N MET A 464 -19.67 12.68 0.82
CA MET A 464 -20.02 11.68 1.82
C MET A 464 -21.02 10.65 1.28
N ALA A 465 -22.02 11.07 0.50
CA ALA A 465 -22.98 10.16 -0.13
C ALA A 465 -22.31 9.17 -1.09
N GLU A 466 -21.33 9.62 -1.87
CA GLU A 466 -20.57 8.72 -2.76
C GLU A 466 -19.70 7.72 -1.99
N ILE A 467 -19.10 8.12 -0.86
CA ILE A 467 -18.35 7.22 0.03
C ILE A 467 -19.28 6.17 0.63
N LEU A 468 -20.45 6.57 1.12
CA LEU A 468 -21.46 5.65 1.67
C LEU A 468 -21.89 4.60 0.65
N LYS A 469 -22.13 5.03 -0.59
CA LYS A 469 -22.50 4.14 -1.70
C LYS A 469 -21.38 3.18 -2.07
N TYR A 470 -20.12 3.67 -2.05
CA TYR A 470 -18.94 2.83 -2.28
C TYR A 470 -18.85 1.71 -1.23
N ASN A 471 -18.99 2.03 0.05
CA ASN A 471 -18.96 1.07 1.14
C ASN A 471 -20.15 0.09 1.10
N GLU A 472 -21.38 0.55 0.77
CA GLU A 472 -22.53 -0.32 0.55
C GLU A 472 -22.27 -1.37 -0.54
N GLU A 473 -21.55 -0.99 -1.62
CA GLU A 473 -21.15 -1.94 -2.66
C GLU A 473 -20.08 -2.93 -2.19
N ASP A 474 -19.16 -2.54 -1.29
CA ASP A 474 -18.19 -3.47 -0.69
C ASP A 474 -18.91 -4.52 0.18
N LEU A 475 -19.93 -4.12 0.93
CA LEU A 475 -20.78 -5.06 1.67
C LEU A 475 -21.54 -6.02 0.75
N ALA A 476 -22.11 -5.51 -0.34
CA ALA A 476 -22.81 -6.34 -1.32
C ALA A 476 -21.86 -7.32 -2.04
N ALA A 477 -20.62 -6.90 -2.33
CA ALA A 477 -19.58 -7.75 -2.90
C ALA A 477 -19.19 -8.87 -1.93
N THR A 478 -19.01 -8.54 -0.65
CA THR A 478 -18.69 -9.50 0.40
C THR A 478 -19.81 -10.55 0.54
N TRP A 479 -21.06 -10.14 0.50
CA TRP A 479 -22.20 -11.05 0.48
C TRP A 479 -22.19 -11.96 -0.76
N ALA A 480 -21.96 -11.42 -1.94
CA ALA A 480 -21.89 -12.21 -3.17
C ALA A 480 -20.80 -13.29 -3.11
N VAL A 481 -19.63 -12.98 -2.53
CA VAL A 481 -18.55 -13.95 -2.32
C VAL A 481 -18.96 -15.02 -1.31
N LEU A 482 -19.63 -14.66 -0.21
CA LEU A 482 -20.12 -15.61 0.78
C LEU A 482 -21.10 -16.60 0.16
N GLU A 483 -22.12 -16.12 -0.58
CA GLU A 483 -23.10 -16.97 -1.25
C GLU A 483 -22.45 -17.90 -2.30
N TRP A 484 -21.49 -17.36 -3.08
CA TRP A 484 -20.73 -18.15 -4.03
C TRP A 484 -19.94 -19.28 -3.33
N LEU A 485 -19.27 -18.98 -2.22
CA LEU A 485 -18.51 -19.98 -1.44
C LEU A 485 -19.42 -21.08 -0.88
N ARG A 486 -20.63 -20.77 -0.43
CA ARG A 486 -21.64 -21.74 0.00
C ARG A 486 -22.01 -22.70 -1.12
N GLY A 487 -22.20 -22.19 -2.33
CA GLY A 487 -22.46 -23.01 -3.52
C GLY A 487 -21.34 -24.00 -3.83
N LYS A 488 -20.07 -23.62 -3.59
CA LYS A 488 -18.91 -24.50 -3.81
C LYS A 488 -18.79 -25.60 -2.75
N GLY A 489 -19.11 -25.32 -1.48
CA GLY A 489 -19.10 -26.32 -0.40
C GLY A 489 -20.09 -27.46 -0.59
N GLY A 490 -21.23 -27.21 -1.24
CA GLY A 490 -22.26 -28.21 -1.53
C GLY A 490 -21.87 -29.23 -2.61
N LEU A 491 -20.89 -28.95 -3.43
CA LEU A 491 -20.43 -29.86 -4.52
C LEU A 491 -19.65 -31.09 -3.99
N LEU A 492 -18.93 -30.93 -2.86
CA LEU A 492 -18.18 -32.06 -2.26
C LEU A 492 -19.10 -33.10 -1.61
N SER A 493 -20.25 -32.71 -1.06
CA SER A 493 -21.24 -33.62 -0.48
C SER A 493 -21.92 -34.49 -1.54
N ARG A 494 -22.13 -33.96 -2.75
CA ARG A 494 -22.72 -34.71 -3.87
C ARG A 494 -21.74 -35.70 -4.49
N SER A 495 -20.45 -35.36 -4.61
CA SER A 495 -19.44 -36.26 -5.17
C SER A 495 -19.07 -37.42 -4.24
N ALA A 496 -19.28 -37.26 -2.92
CA ALA A 496 -19.09 -38.35 -1.93
C ALA A 496 -20.29 -39.32 -1.90
N SER A 497 -21.50 -38.83 -2.16
CA SER A 497 -22.71 -39.69 -2.24
C SER A 497 -22.77 -40.51 -3.53
N ASP A 498 -22.22 -40.01 -4.64
CA ASP A 498 -22.19 -40.69 -5.91
C ASP A 498 -21.11 -41.83 -6.01
N ARG A 499 -20.15 -41.87 -5.08
CA ARG A 499 -19.15 -42.94 -4.99
C ARG A 499 -19.58 -44.10 -4.06
N GLY A 500 -20.67 -43.95 -3.34
CA GLY A 500 -21.19 -44.96 -2.38
C GLY A 500 -22.20 -45.95 -2.95
N GLY A 501 -22.57 -45.87 -4.24
CA GLY A 501 -23.68 -46.62 -4.84
C GLY A 501 -23.33 -47.74 -5.77
N LEU A 502 -22.16 -48.42 -5.65
CA LEU A 502 -21.90 -49.69 -6.34
C LEU A 502 -22.17 -50.84 -5.36
N GLY A 503 -23.44 -51.21 -5.26
CA GLY A 503 -23.91 -52.37 -4.51
C GLY A 503 -23.32 -53.65 -5.08
N ILE A 504 -22.64 -54.44 -4.23
CA ILE A 504 -22.24 -55.78 -4.49
C ILE A 504 -23.53 -56.65 -4.47
N GLN A 505 -24.02 -57.04 -5.65
CA GLN A 505 -24.96 -58.18 -5.75
C GLN A 505 -24.16 -59.46 -5.47
N LYS A 506 -24.46 -60.09 -4.31
CA LYS A 506 -24.11 -61.49 -4.09
C LYS A 506 -25.16 -62.35 -4.84
N GLY A 507 -24.71 -63.02 -5.90
CA GLY A 507 -25.41 -64.13 -6.50
C GLY A 507 -25.24 -65.37 -5.61
N GLY A 508 -26.34 -66.04 -5.34
CA GLY A 508 -26.43 -67.32 -4.72
C GLY A 508 -26.16 -68.47 -5.68
#